data_8bdb8510549f63e9276f7d3abe186ac6
#
_entry.id   8bdb8510549f63e9276f7d3abe186ac6
#
_cell.length_a   1.000
_cell.length_b   1.000
_cell.length_c   1.000
_cell.angle_alpha   90.00
_cell.angle_beta   90.00
_cell.angle_gamma   90.00
#
_symmetry.space_group_name_H-M   'P 1'
#
loop_
_entity.id
_entity.type
_entity.pdbx_description
1 polymer ?
#
loop_
_entity_poly.entity_id
_entity_poly.type
_entity_poly.pdbx_seq_one_letter_code
_entity_poly.pdbx_strand_id
1 'polypeptide(L)'
;ADLFKPVSANASNPSPLVIVVPGFQRSKETLSNISIELSRRGIVTIAIDPYAQGLSSSSFSRRAATKEGYGMFALVDYIYDTSILNYVDKDKIGVTGHSAGGLAAIRAAQHFGKLAKKNNTKSKIHSVFVSGMLRMGFKEKDLKNVESNVGVSYALYDAGAWQNELKHGFLENAPE
;
A
#
# COMPACT_ATOMS: atom_id res chain seq x y z
N ALA A 1 3.74 12.82 -6.14
CA ALA A 1 2.57 12.32 -5.40
C ALA A 1 1.52 13.41 -5.31
N ASP A 2 0.25 13.02 -5.20
CA ASP A 2 -0.87 13.90 -4.94
C ASP A 2 -1.44 13.60 -3.56
N LEU A 3 -1.72 14.65 -2.79
CA LEU A 3 -2.29 14.56 -1.45
C LEU A 3 -3.74 15.02 -1.48
N PHE A 4 -4.63 14.15 -1.05
CA PHE A 4 -6.06 14.44 -0.87
C PHE A 4 -6.34 14.50 0.64
N LYS A 5 -6.59 15.70 1.14
CA LYS A 5 -6.85 15.95 2.56
C LYS A 5 -8.33 16.24 2.78
N PRO A 6 -9.04 15.47 3.62
CA PRO A 6 -10.39 15.81 4.05
C PRO A 6 -10.42 17.17 4.75
N VAL A 7 -11.49 17.93 4.57
CA VAL A 7 -11.67 19.23 5.25
C VAL A 7 -11.68 19.06 6.77
N SER A 8 -12.22 17.93 7.26
CA SER A 8 -12.30 17.61 8.70
C SER A 8 -10.97 17.26 9.34
N ALA A 9 -9.94 16.87 8.54
CA ALA A 9 -8.65 16.44 9.06
C ALA A 9 -7.80 17.64 9.51
N ASN A 10 -7.45 17.67 10.77
CA ASN A 10 -6.60 18.71 11.38
C ASN A 10 -5.84 18.12 12.59
N ALA A 11 -4.97 18.91 13.21
CA ALA A 11 -4.14 18.44 14.32
C ALA A 11 -4.93 18.01 15.56
N SER A 12 -6.12 18.60 15.79
CA SER A 12 -7.00 18.23 16.91
C SER A 12 -7.91 17.05 16.59
N ASN A 13 -8.07 16.72 15.30
CA ASN A 13 -8.88 15.61 14.81
C ASN A 13 -8.12 14.93 13.65
N PRO A 14 -7.06 14.17 13.96
CA PRO A 14 -6.26 13.50 12.93
C PRO A 14 -7.05 12.38 12.27
N SER A 15 -6.87 12.24 10.97
CA SER A 15 -7.56 11.26 10.14
C SER A 15 -6.67 10.08 9.77
N PRO A 16 -7.23 8.87 9.55
CA PRO A 16 -6.50 7.77 8.94
C PRO A 16 -5.87 8.18 7.62
N LEU A 17 -4.80 7.49 7.21
CA LEU A 17 -4.14 7.73 5.93
C LEU A 17 -4.07 6.44 5.11
N VAL A 18 -4.30 6.56 3.80
CA VAL A 18 -4.12 5.47 2.83
C VAL A 18 -3.17 5.93 1.71
N ILE A 19 -2.13 5.13 1.45
CA ILE A 19 -1.26 5.29 0.28
C ILE A 19 -1.85 4.47 -0.86
N VAL A 20 -2.05 5.10 -2.03
CA VAL A 20 -2.64 4.48 -3.23
C VAL A 20 -1.57 4.33 -4.30
N VAL A 21 -1.39 3.11 -4.82
CA VAL A 21 -0.31 2.76 -5.73
C VAL A 21 -0.85 2.13 -7.02
N PRO A 22 -0.58 2.73 -8.19
CA PRO A 22 -1.05 2.20 -9.47
C PRO A 22 -0.29 0.95 -9.91
N GLY A 23 -0.80 0.29 -10.94
CA GLY A 23 -0.17 -0.86 -11.58
C GLY A 23 1.07 -0.50 -12.41
N PHE A 24 1.68 -1.53 -13.01
CA PHE A 24 2.84 -1.38 -13.87
C PHE A 24 2.54 -0.47 -15.08
N GLN A 25 3.46 0.45 -15.38
CA GLN A 25 3.32 1.46 -16.43
C GLN A 25 2.09 2.38 -16.30
N ARG A 26 1.54 2.52 -15.11
CA ARG A 26 0.46 3.44 -14.81
C ARG A 26 0.94 4.56 -13.91
N SER A 27 0.26 5.69 -13.98
CA SER A 27 0.49 6.82 -13.10
C SER A 27 -0.59 6.89 -12.01
N LYS A 28 -0.36 7.74 -11.02
CA LYS A 28 -1.25 7.97 -9.88
C LYS A 28 -2.68 8.34 -10.28
N GLU A 29 -2.87 8.98 -11.43
CA GLU A 29 -4.18 9.39 -11.95
C GLU A 29 -5.09 8.20 -12.25
N THR A 30 -4.51 7.03 -12.53
CA THR A 30 -5.29 5.81 -12.86
C THR A 30 -6.21 5.37 -11.72
N LEU A 31 -5.85 5.68 -10.48
CA LEU A 31 -6.62 5.34 -9.28
C LEU A 31 -7.16 6.59 -8.54
N SER A 32 -7.25 7.73 -9.24
CA SER A 32 -7.70 8.99 -8.64
C SER A 32 -9.13 8.90 -8.07
N ASN A 33 -10.01 8.12 -8.70
CA ASN A 33 -11.35 7.85 -8.20
C ASN A 33 -11.34 7.23 -6.79
N ILE A 34 -10.42 6.30 -6.53
CA ILE A 34 -10.25 5.68 -5.20
C ILE A 34 -9.77 6.75 -4.21
N SER A 35 -8.77 7.54 -4.59
CA SER A 35 -8.20 8.59 -3.73
C SER A 35 -9.23 9.65 -3.36
N ILE A 36 -10.03 10.10 -4.32
CA ILE A 36 -11.09 11.07 -4.10
C ILE A 36 -12.18 10.50 -3.18
N GLU A 37 -12.62 9.27 -3.43
CA GLU A 37 -13.69 8.66 -2.65
C GLU A 37 -13.26 8.37 -1.19
N LEU A 38 -12.04 7.91 -0.96
CA LEU A 38 -11.50 7.75 0.37
C LEU A 38 -11.42 9.10 1.12
N SER A 39 -10.98 10.16 0.42
CA SER A 39 -10.93 11.50 0.99
C SER A 39 -12.32 12.04 1.37
N ARG A 40 -13.34 11.79 0.53
CA ARG A 40 -14.74 12.12 0.86
C ARG A 40 -15.26 11.40 2.11
N ARG A 41 -14.70 10.23 2.41
CA ARG A 41 -15.03 9.44 3.62
C ARG A 41 -14.17 9.80 4.85
N GLY A 42 -13.42 10.88 4.79
CA GLY A 42 -12.62 11.35 5.92
C GLY A 42 -11.23 10.72 6.05
N ILE A 43 -10.72 10.07 5.01
CA ILE A 43 -9.41 9.43 5.00
C ILE A 43 -8.44 10.27 4.19
N VAL A 44 -7.32 10.66 4.79
CA VAL A 44 -6.22 11.31 4.05
C VAL A 44 -5.65 10.30 3.04
N THR A 45 -5.44 10.73 1.81
CA THR A 45 -4.94 9.82 0.77
C THR A 45 -3.72 10.42 0.08
N ILE A 46 -2.68 9.61 -0.09
CA ILE A 46 -1.49 9.95 -0.88
C ILE A 46 -1.43 9.01 -2.08
N ALA A 47 -1.67 9.55 -3.28
CA ALA A 47 -1.50 8.83 -4.53
C ALA A 47 -0.08 9.05 -5.06
N ILE A 48 0.67 7.99 -5.30
CA ILE A 48 2.07 8.06 -5.71
C ILE A 48 2.27 7.62 -7.17
N ASP A 49 3.23 8.26 -7.82
CA ASP A 49 3.86 7.72 -9.03
C ASP A 49 5.05 6.85 -8.60
N PRO A 50 5.03 5.55 -8.87
CA PRO A 50 6.17 4.68 -8.61
C PRO A 50 7.41 5.12 -9.39
N TYR A 51 8.59 4.67 -8.98
CA TYR A 51 9.82 4.88 -9.74
C TYR A 51 9.67 4.51 -11.21
N ALA A 52 10.17 5.36 -12.10
CA ALA A 52 10.10 5.22 -13.54
C ALA A 52 8.67 5.15 -14.11
N GLN A 53 7.68 5.69 -13.41
CA GLN A 53 6.28 5.83 -13.85
C GLN A 53 5.76 7.24 -13.56
N GLY A 54 4.79 7.70 -14.36
CA GLY A 54 4.25 9.05 -14.25
C GLY A 54 5.35 10.13 -14.29
N LEU A 55 5.33 11.03 -13.33
CA LEU A 55 6.30 12.13 -13.18
C LEU A 55 7.51 11.77 -12.29
N SER A 56 7.61 10.53 -11.81
CA SER A 56 8.70 10.10 -10.96
C SER A 56 9.98 9.80 -11.75
N SER A 57 11.13 9.98 -11.09
CA SER A 57 12.45 9.71 -11.66
C SER A 57 12.57 8.31 -12.26
N SER A 58 13.28 8.21 -13.38
CA SER A 58 13.55 6.95 -14.09
C SER A 58 14.89 6.32 -13.71
N SER A 59 15.58 6.82 -12.69
CA SER A 59 16.91 6.34 -12.26
C SER A 59 16.92 4.91 -11.71
N PHE A 60 15.75 4.31 -11.53
CA PHE A 60 15.57 2.99 -10.93
C PHE A 60 14.89 2.01 -11.89
N SER A 61 15.30 0.75 -11.88
CA SER A 61 14.62 -0.31 -12.64
C SER A 61 13.19 -0.52 -12.11
N ARG A 62 12.19 -0.47 -13.00
CA ARG A 62 10.78 -0.74 -12.64
C ARG A 62 10.58 -2.07 -11.91
N ARG A 63 11.36 -3.10 -12.29
CA ARG A 63 11.31 -4.42 -11.64
C ARG A 63 11.90 -4.39 -10.24
N ALA A 64 12.99 -3.67 -10.04
CA ALA A 64 13.58 -3.47 -8.72
C ALA A 64 12.67 -2.63 -7.82
N ALA A 65 12.01 -1.60 -8.37
CA ALA A 65 11.10 -0.75 -7.64
C ALA A 65 9.96 -1.51 -6.95
N THR A 66 9.42 -2.59 -7.54
CA THR A 66 8.39 -3.40 -6.88
C THR A 66 8.90 -4.10 -5.62
N LYS A 67 10.18 -4.47 -5.57
CA LYS A 67 10.77 -5.11 -4.39
C LYS A 67 10.91 -4.16 -3.20
N GLU A 68 11.01 -2.87 -3.49
CA GLU A 68 11.13 -1.79 -2.51
C GLU A 68 9.79 -1.05 -2.30
N GLY A 69 8.68 -1.72 -2.62
CA GLY A 69 7.34 -1.20 -2.40
C GLY A 69 7.01 0.05 -3.21
N TYR A 70 7.61 0.22 -4.38
CA TYR A 70 7.39 1.37 -5.26
C TYR A 70 7.63 2.74 -4.56
N GLY A 71 8.55 2.80 -3.62
CA GLY A 71 8.85 4.00 -2.84
C GLY A 71 8.01 4.14 -1.56
N MET A 72 7.08 3.21 -1.30
CA MET A 72 6.26 3.26 -0.08
C MET A 72 7.08 3.12 1.20
N PHE A 73 8.20 2.39 1.18
CA PHE A 73 9.02 2.24 2.38
C PHE A 73 9.50 3.60 2.89
N ALA A 74 10.14 4.39 2.02
CA ALA A 74 10.60 5.73 2.35
C ALA A 74 9.44 6.68 2.68
N LEU A 75 8.31 6.55 1.97
CA LEU A 75 7.15 7.40 2.25
C LEU A 75 6.52 7.11 3.61
N VAL A 76 6.39 5.84 4.00
CA VAL A 76 5.88 5.47 5.34
C VAL A 76 6.81 5.99 6.43
N ASP A 77 8.13 5.83 6.28
CA ASP A 77 9.09 6.38 7.24
C ASP A 77 8.97 7.90 7.32
N TYR A 78 8.90 8.60 6.19
CA TYR A 78 8.68 10.04 6.16
C TYR A 78 7.39 10.47 6.87
N ILE A 79 6.27 9.75 6.67
CA ILE A 79 4.99 10.04 7.34
C ILE A 79 5.15 9.96 8.87
N TYR A 80 5.89 8.97 9.37
CA TYR A 80 6.13 8.83 10.80
C TYR A 80 7.05 9.91 11.37
N ASP A 81 8.06 10.30 10.62
CA ASP A 81 9.11 11.21 11.10
C ASP A 81 8.75 12.69 10.95
N THR A 82 7.85 13.04 9.98
CA THR A 82 7.49 14.43 9.72
C THR A 82 6.49 14.99 10.73
N SER A 83 6.63 16.26 11.05
CA SER A 83 5.63 17.07 11.77
C SER A 83 4.62 17.77 10.85
N ILE A 84 4.90 17.83 9.53
CA ILE A 84 4.04 18.52 8.56
C ILE A 84 2.68 17.83 8.43
N LEU A 85 2.63 16.50 8.54
CA LEU A 85 1.40 15.71 8.46
C LEU A 85 0.76 15.51 9.84
N ASN A 86 0.70 16.57 10.67
CA ASN A 86 0.14 16.51 12.02
C ASN A 86 -1.38 16.18 12.08
N TYR A 87 -2.06 16.24 10.94
CA TYR A 87 -3.47 15.88 10.76
C TYR A 87 -3.68 14.40 10.38
N VAL A 88 -2.60 13.59 10.37
CA VAL A 88 -2.65 12.16 10.10
C VAL A 88 -2.55 11.38 11.42
N ASP A 89 -3.49 10.44 11.61
CA ASP A 89 -3.42 9.44 12.65
C ASP A 89 -2.41 8.35 12.27
N LYS A 90 -1.22 8.43 12.84
CA LYS A 90 -0.10 7.52 12.52
C LYS A 90 -0.36 6.08 12.97
N ASP A 91 -1.34 5.86 13.86
CA ASP A 91 -1.79 4.53 14.27
C ASP A 91 -2.85 3.93 13.33
N LYS A 92 -3.17 4.61 12.22
CA LYS A 92 -4.16 4.18 11.22
C LYS A 92 -3.68 4.40 9.79
N ILE A 93 -2.53 3.84 9.46
CA ILE A 93 -1.96 3.90 8.09
C ILE A 93 -2.31 2.62 7.34
N GLY A 94 -2.93 2.79 6.18
CA GLY A 94 -3.22 1.74 5.22
C GLY A 94 -2.47 1.93 3.91
N VAL A 95 -2.33 0.85 3.15
CA VAL A 95 -1.79 0.86 1.79
C VAL A 95 -2.70 0.09 0.86
N THR A 96 -2.87 0.57 -0.36
CA THR A 96 -3.67 -0.12 -1.38
C THR A 96 -3.03 0.02 -2.74
N GLY A 97 -3.31 -0.94 -3.62
CA GLY A 97 -2.83 -0.87 -4.98
C GLY A 97 -3.43 -1.92 -5.90
N HIS A 98 -3.29 -1.67 -7.20
CA HIS A 98 -3.76 -2.55 -8.26
C HIS A 98 -2.58 -3.23 -8.96
N SER A 99 -2.72 -4.51 -9.33
CA SER A 99 -1.74 -5.26 -10.11
C SER A 99 -0.34 -5.23 -9.47
N ALA A 100 0.69 -4.72 -10.13
CA ALA A 100 2.04 -4.53 -9.57
C ALA A 100 2.05 -3.58 -8.35
N GLY A 101 1.15 -2.59 -8.30
CA GLY A 101 0.95 -1.74 -7.13
C GLY A 101 0.39 -2.51 -5.94
N GLY A 102 -0.50 -3.49 -6.18
CA GLY A 102 -0.97 -4.41 -5.14
C GLY A 102 0.17 -5.27 -4.58
N LEU A 103 1.04 -5.80 -5.44
CA LEU A 103 2.24 -6.50 -5.01
C LEU A 103 3.18 -5.60 -4.19
N ALA A 104 3.35 -4.35 -4.60
CA ALA A 104 4.16 -3.39 -3.86
C ALA A 104 3.56 -3.07 -2.48
N ALA A 105 2.23 -2.94 -2.39
CA ALA A 105 1.51 -2.70 -1.15
C ALA A 105 1.70 -3.85 -0.14
N ILE A 106 1.53 -5.10 -0.58
CA ILE A 106 1.74 -6.26 0.31
C ILE A 106 3.20 -6.41 0.73
N ARG A 107 4.16 -6.06 -0.14
CA ARG A 107 5.59 -6.03 0.22
C ARG A 107 5.92 -4.95 1.23
N ALA A 108 5.27 -3.79 1.15
CA ALA A 108 5.42 -2.76 2.16
C ALA A 108 4.90 -3.25 3.53
N ALA A 109 3.72 -3.85 3.57
CA ALA A 109 3.18 -4.43 4.79
C ALA A 109 4.11 -5.53 5.37
N GLN A 110 4.65 -6.41 4.51
CA GLN A 110 5.64 -7.42 4.92
C GLN A 110 6.93 -6.80 5.46
N HIS A 111 7.44 -5.75 4.82
CA HIS A 111 8.66 -5.07 5.25
C HIS A 111 8.50 -4.51 6.67
N PHE A 112 7.44 -3.74 6.90
CA PHE A 112 7.19 -3.14 8.22
C PHE A 112 6.76 -4.16 9.27
N GLY A 113 6.10 -5.25 8.90
CA GLY A 113 5.83 -6.37 9.80
C GLY A 113 7.11 -7.09 10.23
N LYS A 114 8.07 -7.32 9.33
CA LYS A 114 9.39 -7.87 9.69
C LYS A 114 10.16 -6.97 10.65
N LEU A 115 10.13 -5.65 10.40
CA LEU A 115 10.77 -4.68 11.28
C LEU A 115 10.11 -4.66 12.66
N ALA A 116 8.79 -4.69 12.70
CA ALA A 116 8.02 -4.74 13.93
C ALA A 116 8.37 -5.97 14.78
N LYS A 117 8.38 -7.15 14.18
CA LYS A 117 8.82 -8.40 14.86
C LYS A 117 10.25 -8.33 15.37
N LYS A 118 11.17 -7.82 14.55
CA LYS A 118 12.59 -7.68 14.93
C LYS A 118 12.77 -6.74 16.11
N ASN A 119 12.01 -5.65 16.16
CA ASN A 119 12.15 -4.59 17.16
C ASN A 119 11.17 -4.73 18.33
N ASN A 120 10.31 -5.75 18.33
CA ASN A 120 9.23 -5.94 19.32
C ASN A 120 8.33 -4.70 19.43
N THR A 121 7.90 -4.18 18.29
CA THR A 121 7.03 -3.00 18.15
C THR A 121 5.81 -3.35 17.30
N LYS A 122 4.86 -2.42 17.16
CA LYS A 122 3.76 -2.54 16.20
C LYS A 122 4.23 -2.21 14.78
N SER A 123 3.62 -2.82 13.78
CA SER A 123 3.86 -2.46 12.38
C SER A 123 3.40 -1.04 12.10
N LYS A 124 4.16 -0.31 11.29
CA LYS A 124 3.79 1.02 10.78
C LYS A 124 2.61 0.99 9.78
N ILE A 125 2.31 -0.16 9.20
CA ILE A 125 1.17 -0.36 8.30
C ILE A 125 0.16 -1.25 8.99
N HIS A 126 -1.07 -0.75 9.16
CA HIS A 126 -2.15 -1.39 9.91
C HIS A 126 -3.15 -2.14 9.04
N SER A 127 -3.26 -1.72 7.77
CA SER A 127 -4.13 -2.38 6.80
C SER A 127 -3.52 -2.37 5.41
N VAL A 128 -3.78 -3.43 4.64
CA VAL A 128 -3.41 -3.54 3.25
C VAL A 128 -4.57 -4.10 2.44
N PHE A 129 -4.93 -3.43 1.35
CA PHE A 129 -5.93 -3.90 0.41
C PHE A 129 -5.32 -4.00 -0.99
N VAL A 130 -5.40 -5.17 -1.60
CA VAL A 130 -4.83 -5.41 -2.93
C VAL A 130 -5.90 -5.81 -3.93
N SER A 131 -5.83 -5.24 -5.13
CA SER A 131 -6.75 -5.54 -6.22
C SER A 131 -5.99 -6.10 -7.43
N GLY A 132 -6.40 -7.28 -7.93
CA GLY A 132 -5.78 -7.92 -9.08
C GLY A 132 -4.26 -8.05 -8.98
N MET A 133 -3.74 -8.44 -7.83
CA MET A 133 -2.30 -8.45 -7.53
C MET A 133 -1.53 -9.43 -8.42
N LEU A 134 -0.38 -8.99 -8.92
CA LEU A 134 0.60 -9.85 -9.57
C LEU A 134 1.50 -10.50 -8.51
N ARG A 135 1.69 -11.82 -8.59
CA ARG A 135 2.51 -12.56 -7.63
C ARG A 135 4.02 -12.28 -7.74
N MET A 136 4.59 -12.22 -8.91
CA MET A 136 5.99 -11.87 -9.23
C MET A 136 7.02 -12.17 -8.13
N GLY A 137 7.11 -13.44 -7.71
CA GLY A 137 8.10 -13.90 -6.73
C GLY A 137 7.74 -13.63 -5.26
N PHE A 138 6.55 -13.14 -4.98
CA PHE A 138 5.98 -13.16 -3.63
C PHE A 138 5.50 -14.58 -3.33
N LYS A 139 5.88 -15.12 -2.18
CA LYS A 139 5.52 -16.48 -1.76
C LYS A 139 4.50 -16.40 -0.61
N GLU A 140 3.61 -17.39 -0.53
CA GLU A 140 2.58 -17.45 0.53
C GLU A 140 3.20 -17.35 1.93
N LYS A 141 4.33 -18.04 2.17
CA LYS A 141 5.06 -17.95 3.43
C LYS A 141 5.50 -16.52 3.80
N ASP A 142 5.55 -15.62 2.84
CA ASP A 142 5.92 -14.24 3.07
C ASP A 142 4.80 -13.46 3.79
N LEU A 143 3.54 -13.92 3.68
CA LEU A 143 2.40 -13.36 4.41
C LEU A 143 2.52 -13.49 5.93
N LYS A 144 3.20 -14.52 6.43
CA LYS A 144 3.46 -14.70 7.88
C LYS A 144 4.17 -13.50 8.53
N ASN A 145 4.75 -12.63 7.72
CA ASN A 145 5.39 -11.39 8.20
C ASN A 145 4.53 -10.14 7.99
N VAL A 146 3.31 -10.30 7.50
CA VAL A 146 2.35 -9.20 7.37
C VAL A 146 1.57 -9.12 8.67
N GLU A 147 1.77 -8.05 9.44
CA GLU A 147 1.06 -7.77 10.70
C GLU A 147 -0.04 -6.74 10.48
N SER A 148 -0.64 -6.75 9.31
CA SER A 148 -1.69 -5.83 8.89
C SER A 148 -2.96 -6.61 8.62
N ASN A 149 -4.12 -5.98 8.80
CA ASN A 149 -5.37 -6.51 8.26
C ASN A 149 -5.27 -6.57 6.74
N VAL A 150 -5.56 -7.72 6.14
CA VAL A 150 -5.39 -7.97 4.71
C VAL A 150 -6.75 -8.09 4.04
N GLY A 151 -6.98 -7.27 3.02
CA GLY A 151 -8.13 -7.39 2.11
C GLY A 151 -7.65 -7.64 0.67
N VAL A 152 -8.38 -8.48 -0.06
CA VAL A 152 -8.04 -8.85 -1.43
C VAL A 152 -9.29 -8.77 -2.31
N SER A 153 -9.15 -8.18 -3.50
CA SER A 153 -10.14 -8.31 -4.57
C SER A 153 -9.50 -8.80 -5.86
N TYR A 154 -10.23 -9.59 -6.61
CA TYR A 154 -9.83 -10.07 -7.92
C TYR A 154 -11.06 -10.28 -8.82
N ALA A 155 -10.88 -10.16 -10.12
CA ALA A 155 -11.95 -10.44 -11.07
C ALA A 155 -12.07 -11.95 -11.31
N LEU A 156 -13.31 -12.44 -11.44
CA LEU A 156 -13.60 -13.86 -11.65
C LEU A 156 -12.91 -14.44 -12.90
N TYR A 157 -12.75 -13.62 -13.92
CA TYR A 157 -12.13 -13.98 -15.20
C TYR A 157 -10.78 -13.29 -15.41
N ASP A 158 -10.05 -13.01 -14.34
CA ASP A 158 -8.69 -12.47 -14.45
C ASP A 158 -7.81 -13.52 -15.16
N ALA A 159 -7.33 -13.16 -16.37
CA ALA A 159 -6.51 -14.05 -17.21
C ALA A 159 -5.15 -14.41 -16.58
N GLY A 160 -4.76 -13.76 -15.50
CA GLY A 160 -3.56 -14.07 -14.73
C GLY A 160 -3.60 -15.40 -13.96
N ALA A 161 -4.72 -16.13 -14.00
CA ALA A 161 -4.90 -17.47 -13.41
C ALA A 161 -4.53 -17.60 -11.90
N TRP A 162 -4.45 -16.50 -11.19
CA TRP A 162 -3.97 -16.42 -9.82
C TRP A 162 -5.07 -16.52 -8.76
N GLN A 163 -6.31 -16.66 -9.19
CA GLN A 163 -7.47 -16.68 -8.30
C GLN A 163 -7.36 -17.77 -7.22
N ASN A 164 -6.92 -18.96 -7.60
CA ASN A 164 -6.76 -20.05 -6.65
C ASN A 164 -5.60 -19.82 -5.69
N GLU A 165 -4.48 -19.27 -6.18
CA GLU A 165 -3.31 -18.99 -5.34
C GLU A 165 -3.52 -17.79 -4.43
N LEU A 166 -4.20 -16.73 -4.89
CA LEU A 166 -4.60 -15.62 -4.04
C LEU A 166 -5.59 -16.09 -2.97
N LYS A 167 -6.57 -16.92 -3.35
CA LYS A 167 -7.56 -17.45 -2.41
C LYS A 167 -6.91 -18.35 -1.36
N HIS A 168 -6.10 -19.31 -1.77
CA HIS A 168 -5.48 -20.27 -0.86
C HIS A 168 -4.27 -19.67 -0.14
N GLY A 169 -3.43 -18.91 -0.82
CA GLY A 169 -2.24 -18.30 -0.20
C GLY A 169 -2.55 -17.18 0.76
N PHE A 170 -3.51 -16.31 0.45
CA PHE A 170 -3.84 -15.16 1.30
C PHE A 170 -4.74 -15.50 2.47
N LEU A 171 -5.80 -16.31 2.24
CA LEU A 171 -6.74 -16.65 3.31
C LEU A 171 -6.17 -17.64 4.31
N GLU A 172 -5.30 -18.56 3.85
CA GLU A 172 -4.71 -19.59 4.72
C GLU A 172 -3.46 -19.11 5.48
N ASN A 173 -2.76 -18.09 4.97
CA ASN A 173 -1.51 -17.60 5.54
C ASN A 173 -1.58 -16.16 6.06
N ALA A 174 -2.71 -15.48 5.93
CA ALA A 174 -2.93 -14.19 6.57
C ALA A 174 -3.01 -14.37 8.10
N PRO A 175 -2.47 -13.44 8.90
CA PRO A 175 -2.68 -13.44 10.34
C PRO A 175 -4.18 -13.35 10.65
N GLU A 176 -4.63 -14.09 11.68
CA GLU A 176 -6.00 -13.99 12.22
C GLU A 176 -6.27 -12.62 12.81
#